data_95f36670110d286885794ebf31b6b9e3
#
_entry.id   95f36670110d286885794ebf31b6b9e3
#
_cell.length_a   1.000
_cell.length_b   1.000
_cell.length_c   1.000
_cell.angle_alpha   90.00
_cell.angle_beta   90.00
_cell.angle_gamma   90.00
#
_symmetry.space_group_name_H-M   'P 1'
#
loop_
_entity.id
_entity.type
_entity.pdbx_description
1 polymer ?
#
loop_
_entity_poly.entity_id
_entity_poly.type
_entity_poly.pdbx_seq_one_letter_code
_entity_poly.pdbx_strand_id
1 'polypeptide(L)'
;GFSIIIVVVFLLGYNSFHASKEINQHTDHIVNVSVPILEQAAEINYLVANRMSFVNSYLLSGDPVYLELFESYTQKSEAIQSSILEANGNKQVIVELFEGIDEWTRITREEVINVYQAGNQEQAINTMFEKAEPLSIENIGAMEGALDARSASIHEEGDDVIAHGENVVKVTFIISFFAIVVSVGIALLISSDLMNRIKLLMGRTTELAEGKL
;
A
#
# COMPACT_ATOMS: atom_id res chain seq x y z
N GLY A 1 -26.82 -29.65 22.61
CA GLY A 1 -26.71 -28.21 22.93
C GLY A 1 -25.29 -27.69 22.82
N PHE A 2 -24.33 -28.29 23.50
CA PHE A 2 -22.92 -27.82 23.52
C PHE A 2 -22.24 -27.88 22.15
N SER A 3 -22.51 -28.86 21.31
CA SER A 3 -21.91 -29.03 19.99
C SER A 3 -22.22 -27.90 19.05
N ILE A 4 -23.41 -27.30 19.14
CA ILE A 4 -23.80 -26.17 18.29
C ILE A 4 -22.97 -24.90 18.64
N ILE A 5 -22.75 -24.66 19.92
CA ILE A 5 -21.94 -23.53 20.39
C ILE A 5 -20.50 -23.68 19.91
N ILE A 6 -19.93 -24.87 20.00
CA ILE A 6 -18.56 -25.19 19.53
C ILE A 6 -18.45 -24.93 18.03
N VAL A 7 -19.42 -25.36 17.22
CA VAL A 7 -19.43 -25.12 15.77
C VAL A 7 -19.50 -23.61 15.45
N VAL A 8 -20.36 -22.86 16.15
CA VAL A 8 -20.49 -21.41 15.94
C VAL A 8 -19.20 -20.69 16.31
N VAL A 9 -18.56 -21.03 17.43
CA VAL A 9 -17.28 -20.44 17.84
C VAL A 9 -16.16 -20.77 16.86
N PHE A 10 -16.15 -21.99 16.33
CA PHE A 10 -15.19 -22.41 15.32
C PHE A 10 -15.36 -21.65 14.00
N LEU A 11 -16.60 -21.48 13.54
CA LEU A 11 -16.92 -20.70 12.33
C LEU A 11 -16.54 -19.21 12.48
N LEU A 12 -16.79 -18.63 13.67
CA LEU A 12 -16.35 -17.26 13.98
C LEU A 12 -14.85 -17.13 13.95
N GLY A 13 -14.13 -18.06 14.60
CA GLY A 13 -12.67 -18.06 14.62
C GLY A 13 -12.07 -18.19 13.22
N TYR A 14 -12.63 -19.11 12.40
CA TYR A 14 -12.21 -19.31 11.03
C TYR A 14 -12.43 -18.08 10.16
N ASN A 15 -13.61 -17.46 10.23
CA ASN A 15 -13.93 -16.26 9.46
C ASN A 15 -13.05 -15.08 9.87
N SER A 16 -12.88 -14.83 11.19
CA SER A 16 -12.00 -13.78 11.70
C SER A 16 -10.54 -13.98 11.30
N PHE A 17 -10.06 -15.24 11.34
CA PHE A 17 -8.70 -15.55 10.92
C PHE A 17 -8.48 -15.29 9.42
N HIS A 18 -9.43 -15.69 8.58
CA HIS A 18 -9.32 -15.50 7.13
C HIS A 18 -9.35 -14.03 6.76
N ALA A 19 -10.26 -13.27 7.34
CA ALA A 19 -10.35 -11.82 7.14
C ALA A 19 -9.11 -11.06 7.65
N SER A 20 -8.60 -11.42 8.82
CA SER A 20 -7.36 -10.84 9.35
C SER A 20 -6.16 -11.12 8.45
N LYS A 21 -6.08 -12.31 7.87
CA LYS A 21 -5.02 -12.67 6.93
C LYS A 21 -5.09 -11.83 5.66
N GLU A 22 -6.27 -11.62 5.11
CA GLU A 22 -6.50 -10.81 3.90
C GLU A 22 -6.15 -9.34 4.15
N ILE A 23 -6.62 -8.75 5.25
CA ILE A 23 -6.26 -7.39 5.67
C ILE A 23 -4.74 -7.24 5.83
N ASN A 24 -4.08 -8.20 6.49
CA ASN A 24 -2.63 -8.15 6.68
C ASN A 24 -1.88 -8.24 5.34
N GLN A 25 -2.32 -9.05 4.39
CA GLN A 25 -1.69 -9.15 3.08
C GLN A 25 -1.81 -7.85 2.28
N HIS A 26 -2.99 -7.22 2.27
CA HIS A 26 -3.18 -5.93 1.62
C HIS A 26 -2.37 -4.82 2.28
N THR A 27 -2.38 -4.76 3.62
CA THR A 27 -1.57 -3.80 4.37
C THR A 27 -0.08 -3.99 4.11
N ASP A 28 0.40 -5.23 4.10
CA ASP A 28 1.80 -5.56 3.80
C ASP A 28 2.19 -5.12 2.38
N HIS A 29 1.30 -5.33 1.39
CA HIS A 29 1.52 -4.87 0.03
C HIS A 29 1.61 -3.34 -0.07
N ILE A 30 0.71 -2.62 0.60
CA ILE A 30 0.74 -1.14 0.63
C ILE A 30 2.05 -0.66 1.27
N VAL A 31 2.39 -1.15 2.45
CA VAL A 31 3.53 -0.65 3.26
C VAL A 31 4.88 -1.07 2.68
N ASN A 32 5.00 -2.30 2.22
CA ASN A 32 6.30 -2.87 1.82
C ASN A 32 6.55 -2.85 0.31
N VAL A 33 5.54 -2.54 -0.51
CA VAL A 33 5.68 -2.47 -1.97
C VAL A 33 5.24 -1.12 -2.51
N SER A 34 4.00 -0.71 -2.26
CA SER A 34 3.42 0.47 -2.90
C SER A 34 4.05 1.78 -2.43
N VAL A 35 4.21 1.95 -1.11
CA VAL A 35 4.80 3.17 -0.53
C VAL A 35 6.28 3.33 -0.89
N PRO A 36 7.14 2.31 -0.78
CA PRO A 36 8.54 2.44 -1.21
C PRO A 36 8.72 2.81 -2.68
N ILE A 37 7.87 2.29 -3.57
CA ILE A 37 7.91 2.67 -5.01
C ILE A 37 7.52 4.14 -5.19
N LEU A 38 6.51 4.62 -4.46
CA LEU A 38 6.12 6.04 -4.49
C LEU A 38 7.26 6.94 -4.00
N GLU A 39 7.93 6.58 -2.91
CA GLU A 39 9.08 7.30 -2.37
C GLU A 39 10.25 7.33 -3.37
N GLN A 40 10.58 6.20 -3.98
CA GLN A 40 11.63 6.11 -5.00
C GLN A 40 11.30 6.96 -6.24
N ALA A 41 10.06 6.97 -6.70
CA ALA A 41 9.64 7.79 -7.83
C ALA A 41 9.69 9.30 -7.50
N ALA A 42 9.31 9.70 -6.27
CA ALA A 42 9.47 11.06 -5.80
C ALA A 42 10.95 11.48 -5.71
N GLU A 43 11.84 10.56 -5.31
CA GLU A 43 13.27 10.79 -5.29
C GLU A 43 13.83 11.00 -6.71
N ILE A 44 13.39 10.25 -7.71
CA ILE A 44 13.78 10.47 -9.12
C ILE A 44 13.39 11.89 -9.55
N ASN A 45 12.18 12.35 -9.24
CA ASN A 45 11.72 13.70 -9.59
C ASN A 45 12.62 14.79 -8.97
N TYR A 46 12.94 14.63 -7.69
CA TYR A 46 13.91 15.47 -6.99
C TYR A 46 15.29 15.46 -7.65
N LEU A 47 15.78 14.28 -8.05
CA LEU A 47 17.09 14.13 -8.69
C LEU A 47 17.11 14.81 -10.07
N VAL A 48 16.06 14.71 -10.88
CA VAL A 48 15.94 15.38 -12.20
C VAL A 48 15.97 16.90 -12.02
N ALA A 49 15.19 17.45 -11.09
CA ALA A 49 15.15 18.88 -10.82
C ALA A 49 16.52 19.42 -10.37
N ASN A 50 17.22 18.71 -9.50
CA ASN A 50 18.57 19.11 -9.05
C ASN A 50 19.61 19.01 -10.17
N ARG A 51 19.57 17.97 -11.00
CA ARG A 51 20.45 17.81 -12.15
C ARG A 51 20.33 18.99 -13.11
N MET A 52 19.10 19.42 -13.38
CA MET A 52 18.85 20.63 -14.19
C MET A 52 19.47 21.87 -13.55
N SER A 53 19.32 22.04 -12.23
CA SER A 53 19.93 23.16 -11.49
C SER A 53 21.46 23.13 -11.57
N PHE A 54 22.09 21.96 -11.49
CA PHE A 54 23.52 21.81 -11.60
C PHE A 54 24.03 22.17 -13.01
N VAL A 55 23.34 21.76 -14.06
CA VAL A 55 23.69 22.14 -15.44
C VAL A 55 23.60 23.64 -15.63
N ASN A 56 22.54 24.28 -15.16
CA ASN A 56 22.39 25.74 -15.20
C ASN A 56 23.51 26.45 -14.43
N SER A 57 23.88 25.94 -13.25
CA SER A 57 24.98 26.49 -12.45
C SER A 57 26.33 26.31 -13.15
N TYR A 58 26.54 25.19 -13.84
CA TYR A 58 27.74 24.97 -14.67
C TYR A 58 27.82 25.94 -15.84
N LEU A 59 26.73 26.12 -16.59
CA LEU A 59 26.69 27.05 -17.73
C LEU A 59 26.96 28.50 -17.31
N LEU A 60 26.58 28.88 -16.08
CA LEU A 60 26.80 30.20 -15.54
C LEU A 60 28.19 30.44 -14.97
N SER A 61 28.77 29.47 -14.29
CA SER A 61 30.02 29.59 -13.53
C SER A 61 31.24 28.99 -14.22
N GLY A 62 31.03 27.98 -15.08
CA GLY A 62 32.11 27.15 -15.62
C GLY A 62 32.75 26.22 -14.57
N ASP A 63 32.24 26.15 -13.34
CA ASP A 63 32.82 25.34 -12.25
C ASP A 63 32.53 23.83 -12.46
N PRO A 64 33.57 22.99 -12.62
CA PRO A 64 33.40 21.58 -12.89
C PRO A 64 32.73 20.79 -11.75
N VAL A 65 32.65 21.33 -10.53
CA VAL A 65 31.98 20.69 -9.40
C VAL A 65 30.51 20.41 -9.70
N TYR A 66 29.86 21.27 -10.48
CA TYR A 66 28.47 21.06 -10.88
C TYR A 66 28.28 19.91 -11.86
N LEU A 67 29.30 19.59 -12.68
CA LEU A 67 29.27 18.39 -13.53
C LEU A 67 29.45 17.11 -12.72
N GLU A 68 30.29 17.13 -11.72
CA GLU A 68 30.45 16.00 -10.81
C GLU A 68 29.16 15.71 -10.06
N LEU A 69 28.45 16.76 -9.61
CA LEU A 69 27.13 16.64 -8.99
C LEU A 69 26.08 16.11 -9.98
N PHE A 70 26.04 16.64 -11.21
CA PHE A 70 25.15 16.15 -12.26
C PHE A 70 25.34 14.65 -12.51
N GLU A 71 26.56 14.18 -12.69
CA GLU A 71 26.87 12.76 -12.93
C GLU A 71 26.55 11.88 -11.71
N SER A 72 26.86 12.34 -10.50
CA SER A 72 26.52 11.62 -9.27
C SER A 72 25.01 11.43 -9.11
N TYR A 73 24.22 12.46 -9.39
CA TYR A 73 22.76 12.41 -9.32
C TYR A 73 22.16 11.62 -10.49
N THR A 74 22.82 11.59 -11.66
CA THR A 74 22.45 10.72 -12.77
C THR A 74 22.57 9.25 -12.37
N GLN A 75 23.71 8.85 -11.83
CA GLN A 75 23.93 7.47 -11.38
C GLN A 75 22.92 7.02 -10.31
N LYS A 76 22.57 7.92 -9.38
CA LYS A 76 21.52 7.63 -8.39
C LYS A 76 20.14 7.44 -9.05
N SER A 77 19.79 8.31 -10.00
CA SER A 77 18.54 8.21 -10.74
C SER A 77 18.44 6.89 -11.52
N GLU A 78 19.51 6.51 -12.23
CA GLU A 78 19.59 5.25 -12.99
C GLU A 78 19.47 4.01 -12.09
N ALA A 79 20.09 4.05 -10.90
CA ALA A 79 19.98 2.95 -9.92
C ALA A 79 18.56 2.78 -9.39
N ILE A 80 17.85 3.89 -9.10
CA ILE A 80 16.47 3.87 -8.64
C ILE A 80 15.52 3.42 -9.78
N GLN A 81 15.72 3.92 -11.00
CA GLN A 81 14.95 3.50 -12.18
C GLN A 81 15.05 1.98 -12.38
N SER A 82 16.27 1.43 -12.30
CA SER A 82 16.49 -0.01 -12.41
C SER A 82 15.75 -0.79 -11.32
N SER A 83 15.80 -0.32 -10.07
CA SER A 83 15.08 -0.92 -8.94
C SER A 83 13.55 -0.92 -9.15
N ILE A 84 13.01 0.18 -9.64
CA ILE A 84 11.56 0.30 -9.94
C ILE A 84 11.15 -0.64 -11.07
N LEU A 85 11.94 -0.74 -12.14
CA LEU A 85 11.68 -1.64 -13.27
C LEU A 85 11.71 -3.10 -12.84
N GLU A 86 12.67 -3.51 -12.02
CA GLU A 86 12.75 -4.86 -11.47
C GLU A 86 11.52 -5.19 -10.61
N ALA A 87 11.09 -4.26 -9.76
CA ALA A 87 9.94 -4.47 -8.87
C ALA A 87 8.58 -4.50 -9.61
N ASN A 88 8.44 -3.76 -10.74
CA ASN A 88 7.16 -3.58 -11.45
C ASN A 88 7.03 -4.35 -12.76
N GLY A 89 8.02 -5.15 -13.16
CA GLY A 89 7.95 -5.99 -14.36
C GLY A 89 7.85 -5.19 -15.67
N ASN A 90 8.61 -4.12 -15.82
CA ASN A 90 8.71 -3.31 -17.05
C ASN A 90 7.36 -2.84 -17.62
N LYS A 91 6.46 -2.37 -16.76
CA LYS A 91 5.18 -1.80 -17.22
C LYS A 91 5.44 -0.66 -18.20
N GLN A 92 4.74 -0.69 -19.36
CA GLN A 92 4.94 0.23 -20.48
C GLN A 92 4.96 1.72 -20.03
N VAL A 93 4.04 2.14 -19.18
CA VAL A 93 3.96 3.53 -18.68
C VAL A 93 5.21 3.94 -17.90
N ILE A 94 5.79 3.03 -17.10
CA ILE A 94 7.01 3.31 -16.34
C ILE A 94 8.21 3.41 -17.27
N VAL A 95 8.27 2.53 -18.28
CA VAL A 95 9.33 2.55 -19.29
C VAL A 95 9.31 3.88 -20.05
N GLU A 96 8.15 4.33 -20.52
CA GLU A 96 8.00 5.60 -21.25
C GLU A 96 8.43 6.82 -20.41
N LEU A 97 8.10 6.84 -19.11
CA LEU A 97 8.55 7.90 -18.20
C LEU A 97 10.09 7.93 -18.08
N PHE A 98 10.72 6.78 -17.98
CA PHE A 98 12.17 6.69 -17.84
C PHE A 98 12.90 6.96 -19.15
N GLU A 99 12.35 6.55 -20.30
CA GLU A 99 12.87 6.91 -21.61
C GLU A 99 12.92 8.44 -21.81
N GLY A 100 11.91 9.17 -21.32
CA GLY A 100 11.92 10.63 -21.34
C GLY A 100 13.05 11.25 -20.51
N ILE A 101 13.32 10.68 -19.32
CA ILE A 101 14.44 11.11 -18.46
C ILE A 101 15.80 10.80 -19.10
N ASP A 102 15.92 9.65 -19.72
CA ASP A 102 17.14 9.20 -20.38
C ASP A 102 17.45 10.05 -21.62
N GLU A 103 16.45 10.38 -22.42
CA GLU A 103 16.60 11.29 -23.56
C GLU A 103 16.97 12.70 -23.12
N TRP A 104 16.35 13.23 -22.06
CA TRP A 104 16.77 14.49 -21.46
C TRP A 104 18.22 14.45 -20.99
N THR A 105 18.64 13.35 -20.37
CA THR A 105 20.02 13.14 -19.91
C THR A 105 21.00 13.14 -21.09
N ARG A 106 20.64 12.46 -22.17
CA ARG A 106 21.41 12.42 -23.42
C ARG A 106 21.57 13.80 -24.02
N ILE A 107 20.47 14.51 -24.23
CA ILE A 107 20.50 15.88 -24.79
C ILE A 107 21.36 16.79 -23.93
N THR A 108 21.18 16.75 -22.61
CA THR A 108 21.92 17.57 -21.67
C THR A 108 23.41 17.29 -21.72
N ARG A 109 23.81 16.02 -21.78
CA ARG A 109 25.24 15.62 -21.83
C ARG A 109 25.87 15.94 -23.18
N GLU A 110 25.22 15.50 -24.27
CA GLU A 110 25.81 15.57 -25.61
C GLU A 110 25.65 16.93 -26.29
N GLU A 111 24.48 17.54 -26.20
CA GLU A 111 24.15 18.75 -26.95
C GLU A 111 24.30 20.05 -26.12
N VAL A 112 24.39 19.95 -24.78
CA VAL A 112 24.60 21.11 -23.91
C VAL A 112 26.00 21.10 -23.33
N ILE A 113 26.34 20.13 -22.46
CA ILE A 113 27.59 20.12 -21.71
C ILE A 113 28.80 19.98 -22.65
N ASN A 114 28.80 18.99 -23.54
CA ASN A 114 29.91 18.77 -24.47
C ASN A 114 30.11 19.94 -25.43
N VAL A 115 29.03 20.59 -25.90
CA VAL A 115 29.07 21.75 -26.78
C VAL A 115 29.64 22.99 -26.04
N TYR A 116 29.25 23.17 -24.78
CA TYR A 116 29.80 24.23 -23.91
C TYR A 116 31.31 24.02 -23.69
N GLN A 117 31.74 22.81 -23.38
CA GLN A 117 33.15 22.47 -23.20
C GLN A 117 33.99 22.63 -24.48
N ALA A 118 33.38 22.41 -25.64
CA ALA A 118 34.00 22.67 -26.94
C ALA A 118 34.19 24.19 -27.27
N GLY A 119 33.72 25.08 -26.39
CA GLY A 119 33.83 26.54 -26.55
C GLY A 119 32.61 27.20 -27.24
N ASN A 120 31.60 26.40 -27.62
CA ASN A 120 30.41 26.91 -28.28
C ASN A 120 29.32 27.29 -27.26
N GLN A 121 29.62 28.23 -26.36
CA GLN A 121 28.77 28.56 -25.20
C GLN A 121 27.38 29.04 -25.59
N GLU A 122 27.26 29.93 -26.61
CA GLU A 122 25.99 30.42 -27.10
C GLU A 122 25.07 29.28 -27.59
N GLN A 123 25.63 28.38 -28.38
CA GLN A 123 24.88 27.19 -28.88
C GLN A 123 24.42 26.29 -27.73
N ALA A 124 25.30 26.03 -26.76
CA ALA A 124 24.96 25.21 -25.60
C ALA A 124 23.81 25.81 -24.77
N ILE A 125 23.89 27.14 -24.52
CA ILE A 125 22.85 27.85 -23.78
C ILE A 125 21.53 27.87 -24.57
N ASN A 126 21.54 28.09 -25.86
CA ASN A 126 20.33 28.03 -26.70
C ASN A 126 19.72 26.64 -26.68
N THR A 127 20.52 25.57 -26.81
CA THR A 127 20.05 24.20 -26.73
C THR A 127 19.44 23.87 -25.34
N MET A 128 20.06 24.39 -24.29
CA MET A 128 19.53 24.24 -22.92
C MET A 128 18.10 24.79 -22.83
N PHE A 129 17.87 26.03 -23.26
CA PHE A 129 16.56 26.67 -23.16
C PHE A 129 15.53 26.18 -24.17
N GLU A 130 15.95 25.81 -25.39
CA GLU A 130 15.03 25.40 -26.45
C GLU A 130 14.66 23.91 -26.41
N LYS A 131 15.53 23.05 -25.83
CA LYS A 131 15.33 21.60 -25.83
C LYS A 131 15.38 20.99 -24.43
N ALA A 132 16.49 21.17 -23.70
CA ALA A 132 16.71 20.45 -22.46
C ALA A 132 15.76 20.92 -21.33
N GLU A 133 15.58 22.22 -21.15
CA GLU A 133 14.69 22.75 -20.11
C GLU A 133 13.22 22.38 -20.34
N PRO A 134 12.62 22.55 -21.54
CA PRO A 134 11.25 22.12 -21.80
C PRO A 134 11.05 20.64 -21.57
N LEU A 135 11.96 19.79 -22.03
CA LEU A 135 11.87 18.34 -21.84
C LEU A 135 12.00 17.94 -20.35
N SER A 136 12.84 18.63 -19.59
CA SER A 136 12.93 18.44 -18.13
C SER A 136 11.61 18.78 -17.44
N ILE A 137 10.99 19.89 -17.80
CA ILE A 137 9.69 20.32 -17.24
C ILE A 137 8.60 19.31 -17.59
N GLU A 138 8.58 18.82 -18.84
CA GLU A 138 7.65 17.80 -19.29
C GLU A 138 7.82 16.50 -18.49
N ASN A 139 9.07 16.03 -18.31
CA ASN A 139 9.37 14.81 -17.54
C ASN A 139 8.99 14.94 -16.06
N ILE A 140 9.27 16.11 -15.45
CA ILE A 140 8.86 16.39 -14.07
C ILE A 140 7.35 16.36 -13.96
N GLY A 141 6.62 17.03 -14.86
CA GLY A 141 5.15 17.04 -14.85
C GLY A 141 4.53 15.66 -15.09
N ALA A 142 5.10 14.87 -16.01
CA ALA A 142 4.66 13.50 -16.24
C ALA A 142 4.88 12.60 -15.01
N MET A 143 6.02 12.75 -14.33
CA MET A 143 6.33 12.04 -13.10
C MET A 143 5.40 12.46 -11.95
N GLU A 144 5.13 13.76 -11.78
CA GLU A 144 4.18 14.27 -10.78
C GLU A 144 2.78 13.69 -11.02
N GLY A 145 2.31 13.69 -12.27
CA GLY A 145 1.02 13.08 -12.61
C GLY A 145 0.96 11.58 -12.29
N ALA A 146 2.04 10.85 -12.53
CA ALA A 146 2.13 9.43 -12.18
C ALA A 146 2.16 9.21 -10.65
N LEU A 147 2.87 10.07 -9.91
CA LEU A 147 2.92 10.06 -8.44
C LEU A 147 1.54 10.33 -7.83
N ASP A 148 0.83 11.35 -8.33
CA ASP A 148 -0.51 11.69 -7.87
C ASP A 148 -1.51 10.55 -8.13
N ALA A 149 -1.49 9.97 -9.33
CA ALA A 149 -2.33 8.83 -9.67
C ALA A 149 -2.02 7.61 -8.78
N ARG A 150 -0.75 7.34 -8.51
CA ARG A 150 -0.36 6.23 -7.62
C ARG A 150 -0.73 6.49 -6.17
N SER A 151 -0.54 7.71 -5.68
CA SER A 151 -0.95 8.15 -4.35
C SER A 151 -2.46 7.98 -4.15
N ALA A 152 -3.27 8.41 -5.12
CA ALA A 152 -4.72 8.21 -5.10
C ALA A 152 -5.10 6.71 -5.04
N SER A 153 -4.44 5.86 -5.85
CA SER A 153 -4.64 4.40 -5.83
C SER A 153 -4.31 3.79 -4.45
N ILE A 154 -3.22 4.22 -3.82
CA ILE A 154 -2.83 3.75 -2.47
C ILE A 154 -3.87 4.17 -1.42
N HIS A 155 -4.43 5.37 -1.52
CA HIS A 155 -5.50 5.82 -0.63
C HIS A 155 -6.78 4.98 -0.81
N GLU A 156 -7.17 4.71 -2.05
CA GLU A 156 -8.33 3.85 -2.36
C GLU A 156 -8.13 2.42 -1.84
N GLU A 157 -6.96 1.82 -2.09
CA GLU A 157 -6.59 0.51 -1.53
C GLU A 157 -6.64 0.50 0.01
N GLY A 158 -6.21 1.59 0.67
CA GLY A 158 -6.26 1.77 2.12
C GLY A 158 -7.68 1.88 2.65
N ASP A 159 -8.53 2.66 1.99
CA ASP A 159 -9.95 2.82 2.35
C ASP A 159 -10.71 1.50 2.21
N ASP A 160 -10.42 0.71 1.17
CA ASP A 160 -10.98 -0.63 0.99
C ASP A 160 -10.59 -1.57 2.12
N VAL A 161 -9.33 -1.55 2.55
CA VAL A 161 -8.84 -2.35 3.69
C VAL A 161 -9.58 -1.96 4.97
N ILE A 162 -9.77 -0.67 5.23
CA ILE A 162 -10.50 -0.15 6.40
C ILE A 162 -11.96 -0.58 6.34
N ALA A 163 -12.63 -0.38 5.21
CA ALA A 163 -14.04 -0.75 5.02
C ALA A 163 -14.26 -2.26 5.19
N HIS A 164 -13.34 -3.09 4.66
CA HIS A 164 -13.37 -4.52 4.84
C HIS A 164 -13.21 -4.90 6.34
N GLY A 165 -12.27 -4.29 7.03
CA GLY A 165 -12.05 -4.46 8.47
C GLY A 165 -13.30 -4.11 9.30
N GLU A 166 -13.95 -2.98 9.03
CA GLU A 166 -15.19 -2.58 9.70
C GLU A 166 -16.32 -3.60 9.47
N ASN A 167 -16.47 -4.11 8.24
CA ASN A 167 -17.49 -5.12 7.94
C ASN A 167 -17.24 -6.42 8.69
N VAL A 168 -15.99 -6.87 8.79
CA VAL A 168 -15.62 -8.06 9.56
C VAL A 168 -15.97 -7.88 11.03
N VAL A 169 -15.67 -6.72 11.62
CA VAL A 169 -16.02 -6.40 13.01
C VAL A 169 -17.53 -6.43 13.20
N LYS A 170 -18.30 -5.78 12.32
CA LYS A 170 -19.79 -5.76 12.38
C LYS A 170 -20.38 -7.16 12.32
N VAL A 171 -19.95 -7.98 11.36
CA VAL A 171 -20.40 -9.37 11.19
C VAL A 171 -20.05 -10.21 12.42
N THR A 172 -18.82 -10.10 12.93
CA THR A 172 -18.36 -10.81 14.13
C THR A 172 -19.22 -10.43 15.35
N PHE A 173 -19.53 -9.14 15.55
CA PHE A 173 -20.41 -8.69 16.62
C PHE A 173 -21.84 -9.27 16.52
N ILE A 174 -22.43 -9.24 15.33
CA ILE A 174 -23.77 -9.78 15.09
C ILE A 174 -23.82 -11.27 15.40
N ILE A 175 -22.88 -12.05 14.87
CA ILE A 175 -22.84 -13.51 15.08
C ILE A 175 -22.58 -13.83 16.58
N SER A 176 -21.69 -13.09 17.24
CA SER A 176 -21.40 -13.25 18.66
C SER A 176 -22.64 -12.98 19.52
N PHE A 177 -23.38 -11.93 19.21
CA PHE A 177 -24.64 -11.60 19.90
C PHE A 177 -25.66 -12.75 19.76
N PHE A 178 -25.88 -13.25 18.55
CA PHE A 178 -26.76 -14.39 18.33
C PHE A 178 -26.29 -15.65 19.06
N ALA A 179 -25.00 -15.92 19.07
CA ALA A 179 -24.43 -17.06 19.79
C ALA A 179 -24.70 -16.98 21.30
N ILE A 180 -24.58 -15.78 21.90
CA ILE A 180 -24.90 -15.54 23.31
C ILE A 180 -26.39 -15.79 23.58
N VAL A 181 -27.29 -15.24 22.75
CA VAL A 181 -28.74 -15.40 22.90
C VAL A 181 -29.13 -16.88 22.81
N VAL A 182 -28.62 -17.60 21.83
CA VAL A 182 -28.85 -19.06 21.68
C VAL A 182 -28.31 -19.84 22.87
N SER A 183 -27.12 -19.50 23.35
CA SER A 183 -26.50 -20.17 24.52
C SER A 183 -27.33 -20.00 25.78
N VAL A 184 -27.82 -18.78 26.04
CA VAL A 184 -28.72 -18.49 27.18
C VAL A 184 -30.04 -19.25 27.03
N GLY A 185 -30.64 -19.28 25.84
CA GLY A 185 -31.85 -20.04 25.57
C GLY A 185 -31.68 -21.54 25.84
N ILE A 186 -30.60 -22.12 25.37
CA ILE A 186 -30.28 -23.56 25.63
C ILE A 186 -30.08 -23.81 27.12
N ALA A 187 -29.36 -22.91 27.84
CA ALA A 187 -29.12 -23.05 29.27
C ALA A 187 -30.44 -23.03 30.06
N LEU A 188 -31.36 -22.14 29.72
CA LEU A 188 -32.67 -22.04 30.36
C LEU A 188 -33.54 -23.28 30.08
N LEU A 189 -33.52 -23.82 28.87
CA LEU A 189 -34.26 -25.06 28.53
C LEU A 189 -33.71 -26.27 29.30
N ILE A 190 -32.39 -26.45 29.36
CA ILE A 190 -31.78 -27.54 30.11
C ILE A 190 -32.06 -27.40 31.61
N SER A 191 -31.95 -26.18 32.17
CA SER A 191 -32.24 -25.89 33.58
C SER A 191 -33.72 -26.20 33.91
N SER A 192 -34.65 -25.83 33.05
CA SER A 192 -36.06 -26.10 33.21
C SER A 192 -36.38 -27.63 33.18
N ASP A 193 -35.79 -28.37 32.22
CA ASP A 193 -35.98 -29.82 32.13
C ASP A 193 -35.40 -30.56 33.35
N LEU A 194 -34.21 -30.18 33.78
CA LEU A 194 -33.59 -30.73 34.99
C LEU A 194 -34.44 -30.46 36.25
N MET A 195 -34.92 -29.23 36.42
CA MET A 195 -35.77 -28.86 37.56
C MET A 195 -37.08 -29.65 37.60
N ASN A 196 -37.69 -29.84 36.44
CA ASN A 196 -38.93 -30.65 36.34
C ASN A 196 -38.70 -32.11 36.67
N ARG A 197 -37.59 -32.72 36.24
CA ARG A 197 -37.23 -34.11 36.57
C ARG A 197 -36.92 -34.28 38.06
N ILE A 198 -36.23 -33.30 38.67
CA ILE A 198 -35.93 -33.29 40.11
C ILE A 198 -37.22 -33.20 40.93
N LYS A 199 -38.16 -32.28 40.56
CA LYS A 199 -39.45 -32.14 41.21
C LYS A 199 -40.29 -33.46 41.13
N LEU A 200 -40.27 -34.11 39.99
CA LEU A 200 -40.98 -35.38 39.78
C LEU A 200 -40.38 -36.51 40.63
N LEU A 201 -39.06 -36.59 40.74
CA LEU A 201 -38.37 -37.52 41.64
C LEU A 201 -38.66 -37.25 43.11
N MET A 202 -38.60 -35.97 43.53
CA MET A 202 -38.92 -35.57 44.92
C MET A 202 -40.40 -35.90 45.26
N GLY A 203 -41.35 -35.64 44.34
CA GLY A 203 -42.75 -36.00 44.53
C GLY A 203 -42.92 -37.50 44.75
N ARG A 204 -42.31 -38.36 43.93
CA ARG A 204 -42.38 -39.81 44.11
C ARG A 204 -41.72 -40.28 45.38
N THR A 205 -40.62 -39.66 45.81
CA THR A 205 -39.94 -40.00 47.06
C THR A 205 -40.78 -39.65 48.29
N THR A 206 -41.52 -38.56 48.22
CA THR A 206 -42.45 -38.11 49.28
C THR A 206 -43.66 -39.06 49.35
N GLU A 207 -44.25 -39.48 48.23
CA GLU A 207 -45.34 -40.45 48.18
C GLU A 207 -44.93 -41.80 48.74
N LEU A 208 -43.68 -42.27 48.47
CA LEU A 208 -43.12 -43.47 49.06
C LEU A 208 -42.89 -43.36 50.57
N ALA A 209 -42.46 -42.18 51.05
CA ALA A 209 -42.26 -41.91 52.49
C ALA A 209 -43.59 -41.82 53.27
N GLU A 210 -44.69 -41.45 52.60
CA GLU A 210 -46.02 -41.39 53.20
C GLU A 210 -46.77 -42.75 53.10
N GLY A 211 -46.16 -43.78 52.58
CA GLY A 211 -46.78 -45.14 52.51
C GLY A 211 -47.94 -45.24 51.54
N LYS A 212 -48.10 -44.33 50.60
CA LYS A 212 -49.10 -44.35 49.52
C LYS A 212 -48.47 -45.02 48.29
N LEU A 213 -48.56 -46.34 48.23
CA LEU A 213 -48.36 -47.08 46.99
C LEU A 213 -49.70 -47.33 46.33
#